data_dc01229a2cbea88c19d67415d2a5141e
#
_entry.id   dc01229a2cbea88c19d67415d2a5141e
#
_cell.length_a   1.000
_cell.length_b   1.000
_cell.length_c   1.000
_cell.angle_alpha   90.00
_cell.angle_beta   90.00
_cell.angle_gamma   90.00
#
_symmetry.space_group_name_H-M   'P 1'
#
loop_
_entity.id
_entity.type
_entity.pdbx_description
1 polymer ?
#
loop_
_entity_poly.entity_id
_entity_poly.type
_entity_poly.pdbx_seq_one_letter_code
_entity_poly.pdbx_strand_id
1 'polypeptide(L)'
;MRSRFSCARLLLWAPLTLLAAPRARAQDTPPPPVFPAPAPTALDSATNSSRLDNPRAFANPSVLGMGPSKGLIVRYERMPRFGVDATAKVEGLRDFSGDANKNARLSIKGYIPAWNHPHLKVIVGISYEREEFKFSNPPTQYELLDNIENKGLKNLATQIAIIRPVDAVHWYLVRLKGELAGDYTSGDLTTKDYLRMSAEAVYGWKRSPRFSWGVGLQYGYTFGRLSLYPALLYNRTFNERWGVEALFPARVTFRRNVSDQSILYAGYSVDGLNYIVHLRNELRRENQPDKRPLRTLELRETEVKFRLRWERELLSFLWLGAEGGYRYNYAFDAFDRTNADREKIIDSKLAGAPYASLELFITPPRKLLEKSGVRR
;
A
#
# COMPACT_ATOMS: atom_id res chain seq x y z
N MET A 1 -40.53 7.87 39.97
CA MET A 1 -41.21 7.84 38.66
C MET A 1 -40.27 7.21 37.65
N ARG A 2 -40.64 6.03 37.17
CA ARG A 2 -39.87 5.20 36.25
C ARG A 2 -40.18 5.61 34.80
N SER A 3 -39.20 5.81 33.94
CA SER A 3 -39.41 5.65 32.51
C SER A 3 -38.23 4.92 31.90
N ARG A 4 -38.50 3.70 31.47
CA ARG A 4 -37.65 2.83 30.67
C ARG A 4 -37.78 3.29 29.20
N PHE A 5 -36.69 3.56 28.52
CA PHE A 5 -36.68 3.57 27.07
C PHE A 5 -35.92 2.36 26.56
N SER A 6 -36.67 1.52 25.89
CA SER A 6 -36.28 0.30 25.22
C SER A 6 -35.71 0.68 23.84
N CYS A 7 -34.47 0.35 23.54
CA CYS A 7 -33.90 0.48 22.20
C CYS A 7 -34.22 -0.77 21.38
N ALA A 8 -35.14 -0.62 20.43
CA ALA A 8 -35.48 -1.64 19.45
C ALA A 8 -34.39 -1.79 18.40
N ARG A 9 -33.87 -3.02 18.27
CA ARG A 9 -33.00 -3.47 17.18
C ARG A 9 -33.86 -3.63 15.94
N LEU A 10 -33.63 -2.82 14.92
CA LEU A 10 -34.12 -3.02 13.55
C LEU A 10 -33.16 -3.89 12.78
N LEU A 11 -33.44 -5.17 12.71
CA LEU A 11 -32.88 -6.12 11.74
C LEU A 11 -33.67 -5.97 10.43
N LEU A 12 -33.09 -5.34 9.43
CA LEU A 12 -33.62 -5.33 8.07
C LEU A 12 -33.26 -6.65 7.39
N TRP A 13 -34.21 -7.57 7.37
CA TRP A 13 -34.22 -8.71 6.47
C TRP A 13 -34.88 -8.27 5.16
N ALA A 14 -34.13 -8.26 4.07
CA ALA A 14 -34.68 -8.16 2.72
C ALA A 14 -35.03 -9.56 2.22
N PRO A 15 -36.28 -9.84 1.84
CA PRO A 15 -36.63 -11.10 1.21
C PRO A 15 -36.20 -11.09 -0.26
N LEU A 16 -35.40 -12.07 -0.62
CA LEU A 16 -35.08 -12.42 -2.00
C LEU A 16 -36.35 -13.02 -2.64
N THR A 17 -37.14 -12.22 -3.33
CA THR A 17 -38.27 -12.76 -4.14
C THR A 17 -37.70 -13.34 -5.43
N LEU A 18 -37.73 -14.67 -5.52
CA LEU A 18 -37.57 -15.40 -6.79
C LEU A 18 -38.76 -15.06 -7.70
N LEU A 19 -38.53 -14.23 -8.70
CA LEU A 19 -39.44 -14.06 -9.81
C LEU A 19 -39.33 -15.29 -10.73
N ALA A 20 -40.34 -16.15 -10.69
CA ALA A 20 -40.52 -17.23 -11.66
C ALA A 20 -40.85 -16.61 -13.02
N ALA A 21 -39.92 -16.67 -13.97
CA ALA A 21 -40.18 -16.29 -15.34
C ALA A 21 -41.06 -17.34 -16.04
N PRO A 22 -42.08 -16.91 -16.83
CA PRO A 22 -42.88 -17.85 -17.61
C PRO A 22 -42.01 -18.47 -18.70
N ARG A 23 -42.15 -19.79 -18.88
CA ARG A 23 -41.53 -20.53 -20.00
C ARG A 23 -42.11 -20.05 -21.32
N ALA A 24 -41.39 -19.17 -22.02
CA ALA A 24 -41.67 -18.89 -23.42
C ALA A 24 -41.29 -20.13 -24.25
N ARG A 25 -42.25 -20.61 -25.06
CA ARG A 25 -42.00 -21.62 -26.08
C ARG A 25 -40.94 -21.07 -27.05
N ALA A 26 -39.92 -21.88 -27.30
CA ALA A 26 -38.93 -21.60 -28.32
C ALA A 26 -39.64 -21.54 -29.69
N GLN A 27 -39.64 -20.35 -30.28
CA GLN A 27 -39.84 -20.19 -31.71
C GLN A 27 -38.51 -20.56 -32.38
N ASP A 28 -38.56 -21.43 -33.38
CA ASP A 28 -37.44 -21.75 -34.27
C ASP A 28 -37.00 -20.47 -35.01
N THR A 29 -36.08 -19.75 -34.42
CA THR A 29 -35.32 -18.74 -35.11
C THR A 29 -34.18 -19.40 -35.86
N PRO A 30 -33.99 -19.15 -37.15
CA PRO A 30 -32.86 -19.67 -37.90
C PRO A 30 -31.55 -19.19 -37.20
N PRO A 31 -30.52 -20.04 -37.13
CA PRO A 31 -29.27 -19.63 -36.49
C PRO A 31 -28.74 -18.37 -37.17
N PRO A 32 -28.21 -17.38 -36.37
CA PRO A 32 -27.64 -16.20 -36.95
C PRO A 32 -26.50 -16.61 -37.90
N PRO A 33 -26.32 -15.85 -39.01
CA PRO A 33 -25.26 -16.16 -39.96
C PRO A 33 -23.93 -16.16 -39.23
N VAL A 34 -23.23 -17.29 -39.25
CA VAL A 34 -21.87 -17.41 -38.72
C VAL A 34 -20.96 -16.63 -39.67
N PHE A 35 -20.68 -15.39 -39.32
CA PHE A 35 -19.59 -14.67 -39.95
C PHE A 35 -18.30 -15.40 -39.56
N PRO A 36 -17.46 -15.83 -40.51
CA PRO A 36 -16.16 -16.35 -40.17
C PRO A 36 -15.43 -15.28 -39.37
N ALA A 37 -14.91 -15.66 -38.19
CA ALA A 37 -14.06 -14.77 -37.40
C ALA A 37 -12.96 -14.22 -38.32
N PRO A 38 -12.67 -12.93 -38.33
CA PRO A 38 -11.58 -12.40 -39.14
C PRO A 38 -10.33 -13.18 -38.81
N ALA A 39 -9.70 -13.71 -39.86
CA ALA A 39 -8.47 -14.47 -39.72
C ALA A 39 -7.48 -13.59 -38.92
N PRO A 40 -6.77 -14.15 -37.92
CA PRO A 40 -5.82 -13.38 -37.15
C PRO A 40 -4.83 -12.75 -38.12
N THR A 41 -4.65 -11.45 -38.05
CA THR A 41 -3.67 -10.74 -38.86
C THR A 41 -2.31 -11.35 -38.63
N ALA A 42 -1.51 -11.52 -39.70
CA ALA A 42 -0.19 -12.14 -39.62
C ALA A 42 0.70 -11.51 -38.52
N LEU A 43 0.44 -10.26 -38.15
CA LEU A 43 1.08 -9.56 -37.04
C LEU A 43 0.71 -10.16 -35.66
N ASP A 44 -0.56 -10.55 -35.45
CA ASP A 44 -1.02 -11.18 -34.21
C ASP A 44 -0.51 -12.62 -34.08
N SER A 45 -0.40 -13.32 -35.19
CA SER A 45 0.17 -14.67 -35.26
C SER A 45 1.68 -14.65 -35.01
N ALA A 46 2.41 -13.69 -35.59
CA ALA A 46 3.86 -13.55 -35.37
C ALA A 46 4.20 -13.13 -33.93
N THR A 47 3.34 -12.32 -33.28
CA THR A 47 3.57 -11.87 -31.91
C THR A 47 3.18 -12.94 -30.88
N ASN A 48 2.22 -13.80 -31.20
CA ASN A 48 1.82 -14.90 -30.34
C ASN A 48 2.68 -16.16 -30.54
N SER A 49 3.05 -16.51 -31.77
CA SER A 49 3.86 -17.70 -32.04
C SER A 49 5.26 -17.56 -31.47
N SER A 50 5.90 -16.38 -31.59
CA SER A 50 7.25 -16.16 -31.08
C SER A 50 7.37 -16.23 -29.54
N ARG A 51 6.26 -16.17 -28.80
CA ARG A 51 6.24 -16.32 -27.34
C ARG A 51 5.71 -17.66 -26.85
N LEU A 52 4.80 -18.29 -27.59
CA LEU A 52 4.29 -19.63 -27.27
C LEU A 52 5.27 -20.72 -27.70
N ASP A 53 6.05 -20.48 -28.78
CA ASP A 53 7.08 -21.40 -29.27
C ASP A 53 8.42 -21.22 -28.57
N ASN A 54 8.56 -20.23 -27.67
CA ASN A 54 9.77 -20.10 -26.88
C ASN A 54 9.61 -20.91 -25.58
N PRO A 55 10.23 -22.11 -25.47
CA PRO A 55 10.13 -22.98 -24.30
C PRO A 55 10.72 -22.35 -23.02
N ARG A 56 11.12 -21.06 -23.09
CA ARG A 56 11.69 -20.27 -21.98
C ARG A 56 10.82 -19.10 -21.57
N ALA A 57 9.57 -18.98 -22.01
CA ALA A 57 8.63 -17.96 -21.53
C ALA A 57 8.10 -18.36 -20.14
N PHE A 58 8.77 -17.90 -19.09
CA PHE A 58 8.37 -18.20 -17.70
C PHE A 58 7.27 -17.28 -17.20
N ALA A 59 6.32 -17.84 -16.46
CA ALA A 59 5.25 -17.10 -15.83
C ALA A 59 5.77 -16.10 -14.80
N ASN A 60 5.14 -14.92 -14.73
CA ASN A 60 5.45 -13.89 -13.75
C ASN A 60 4.20 -13.03 -13.48
N PRO A 61 4.16 -12.25 -12.39
CA PRO A 61 3.02 -11.41 -12.06
C PRO A 61 2.83 -10.20 -13.00
N SER A 62 3.85 -9.80 -13.76
CA SER A 62 3.77 -8.62 -14.61
C SER A 62 2.98 -8.88 -15.88
N VAL A 63 2.32 -7.85 -16.40
CA VAL A 63 1.55 -7.89 -17.66
C VAL A 63 2.03 -6.79 -18.61
N LEU A 64 1.73 -6.93 -19.90
CA LEU A 64 2.08 -5.91 -20.90
C LEU A 64 1.48 -4.56 -20.53
N GLY A 65 2.18 -3.48 -20.88
CA GLY A 65 1.73 -2.11 -20.66
C GLY A 65 1.81 -1.62 -19.22
N MET A 66 2.33 -2.40 -18.25
CA MET A 66 2.66 -1.89 -16.91
C MET A 66 3.74 -0.82 -17.00
N GLY A 67 3.73 0.10 -16.03
CA GLY A 67 4.77 1.13 -15.90
C GLY A 67 6.17 0.54 -15.75
N PRO A 68 7.20 1.36 -15.94
CA PRO A 68 8.58 0.91 -15.85
C PRO A 68 8.96 0.47 -14.45
N SER A 69 9.88 -0.49 -14.38
CA SER A 69 10.49 -0.90 -13.11
C SER A 69 11.29 0.26 -12.53
N LYS A 70 11.04 0.62 -11.28
CA LYS A 70 11.71 1.73 -10.59
C LYS A 70 12.93 1.20 -9.84
N GLY A 71 14.09 1.81 -10.08
CA GLY A 71 15.34 1.51 -9.38
C GLY A 71 15.50 2.38 -8.12
N LEU A 72 15.80 3.66 -8.33
CA LEU A 72 15.85 4.64 -7.24
C LEU A 72 14.65 5.56 -7.32
N ILE A 73 14.07 5.87 -6.18
CA ILE A 73 12.87 6.70 -6.03
C ILE A 73 13.14 7.72 -4.92
N VAL A 74 12.90 8.99 -5.22
CA VAL A 74 12.87 10.06 -4.23
C VAL A 74 11.52 10.72 -4.33
N ARG A 75 10.75 10.71 -3.25
CA ARG A 75 9.40 11.26 -3.18
C ARG A 75 9.26 12.20 -2.01
N TYR A 76 8.66 13.35 -2.25
CA TYR A 76 8.25 14.30 -1.23
C TYR A 76 6.74 14.50 -1.30
N GLU A 77 6.08 14.32 -0.17
CA GLU A 77 4.63 14.45 0.01
C GLU A 77 4.35 15.53 1.05
N ARG A 78 3.35 16.33 0.81
CA ARG A 78 2.92 17.39 1.74
C ARG A 78 1.41 17.42 1.85
N MET A 79 0.95 17.67 3.07
CA MET A 79 -0.45 17.95 3.39
C MET A 79 -0.61 19.38 3.93
N PRO A 80 -1.72 20.04 3.63
CA PRO A 80 -2.11 21.28 4.28
C PRO A 80 -2.51 21.02 5.74
N ARG A 81 -2.94 22.06 6.41
CA ARG A 81 -3.47 22.01 7.78
C ARG A 81 -4.67 21.06 7.88
N PHE A 82 -4.73 20.26 8.94
CA PHE A 82 -5.84 19.36 9.27
C PHE A 82 -6.00 19.23 10.79
N GLY A 83 -7.24 18.95 11.23
CA GLY A 83 -7.57 18.79 12.65
C GLY A 83 -6.99 17.51 13.25
N VAL A 84 -6.67 17.57 14.53
CA VAL A 84 -6.17 16.47 15.35
C VAL A 84 -6.91 16.48 16.67
N ASP A 85 -7.64 15.41 16.96
CA ASP A 85 -8.30 15.19 18.24
C ASP A 85 -7.71 13.92 18.88
N ALA A 86 -7.13 14.05 20.05
CA ALA A 86 -6.53 12.96 20.81
C ALA A 86 -7.22 12.84 22.16
N THR A 87 -7.92 11.72 22.36
CA THR A 87 -8.66 11.43 23.59
C THR A 87 -7.88 10.44 24.44
N ALA A 88 -7.58 10.82 25.66
CA ALA A 88 -6.97 9.93 26.65
C ALA A 88 -7.94 8.79 27.04
N LYS A 89 -7.45 7.57 27.04
CA LYS A 89 -8.22 6.38 27.45
C LYS A 89 -7.88 5.90 28.85
N VAL A 90 -6.87 6.51 29.45
CA VAL A 90 -6.42 6.19 30.82
C VAL A 90 -6.53 7.45 31.69
N GLU A 91 -6.91 7.24 32.92
CA GLU A 91 -7.01 8.31 33.92
C GLU A 91 -5.68 9.03 34.11
N GLY A 92 -5.72 10.34 34.32
CA GLY A 92 -4.55 11.17 34.55
C GLY A 92 -3.84 11.68 33.29
N LEU A 93 -4.31 11.32 32.10
CA LEU A 93 -3.89 11.96 30.85
C LEU A 93 -4.93 12.96 30.37
N ARG A 94 -4.46 14.04 29.75
CA ARG A 94 -5.33 15.09 29.19
C ARG A 94 -5.69 14.78 27.75
N ASP A 95 -6.87 15.24 27.35
CA ASP A 95 -7.27 15.28 25.94
C ASP A 95 -6.57 16.43 25.23
N PHE A 96 -6.39 16.28 23.92
CA PHE A 96 -5.88 17.34 23.05
C PHE A 96 -6.81 17.49 21.85
N SER A 97 -7.16 18.74 21.55
CA SER A 97 -7.83 19.11 20.28
C SER A 97 -7.12 20.32 19.69
N GLY A 98 -6.73 20.20 18.44
CA GLY A 98 -5.96 21.24 17.75
C GLY A 98 -5.74 20.87 16.29
N ASP A 99 -4.70 21.43 15.68
CA ASP A 99 -4.40 21.24 14.29
C ASP A 99 -2.95 20.83 14.06
N ALA A 100 -2.72 20.02 13.07
CA ALA A 100 -1.42 19.85 12.43
C ALA A 100 -1.29 20.88 11.31
N ASN A 101 -0.44 21.89 11.50
CA ASN A 101 -0.22 22.96 10.51
C ASN A 101 0.66 22.50 9.34
N LYS A 102 1.52 21.51 9.58
CA LYS A 102 2.39 20.90 8.59
C LYS A 102 2.46 19.40 8.83
N ASN A 103 2.22 18.65 7.79
CA ASN A 103 2.64 17.25 7.69
C ASN A 103 3.39 17.11 6.37
N ALA A 104 4.61 16.60 6.44
CA ALA A 104 5.46 16.38 5.28
C ALA A 104 6.15 15.03 5.39
N ARG A 105 6.20 14.27 4.30
CA ARG A 105 6.85 12.96 4.25
C ARG A 105 7.88 12.93 3.13
N LEU A 106 9.14 12.63 3.48
CA LEU A 106 10.21 12.34 2.55
C LEU A 106 10.40 10.83 2.49
N SER A 107 10.44 10.27 1.28
CA SER A 107 10.68 8.84 1.07
C SER A 107 11.75 8.65 0.02
N ILE A 108 12.77 7.85 0.35
CA ILE A 108 13.87 7.45 -0.55
C ILE A 108 13.86 5.93 -0.60
N LYS A 109 13.71 5.34 -1.78
CA LYS A 109 13.67 3.87 -1.97
C LYS A 109 14.61 3.47 -3.08
N GLY A 110 15.41 2.45 -2.83
CA GLY A 110 16.30 1.85 -3.81
C GLY A 110 15.97 0.37 -4.01
N TYR A 111 15.89 -0.08 -5.26
CA TYR A 111 15.65 -1.47 -5.62
C TYR A 111 16.66 -1.95 -6.63
N ILE A 112 17.30 -3.07 -6.36
CA ILE A 112 18.32 -3.67 -7.23
C ILE A 112 17.90 -5.11 -7.52
N PRO A 113 17.84 -5.52 -8.78
CA PRO A 113 17.70 -6.93 -9.13
C PRO A 113 19.04 -7.64 -8.87
N ALA A 114 19.17 -8.23 -7.67
CA ALA A 114 20.37 -8.99 -7.28
C ALA A 114 20.53 -10.25 -8.14
N TRP A 115 19.40 -10.84 -8.58
CA TRP A 115 19.35 -11.96 -9.50
C TRP A 115 18.25 -11.74 -10.51
N ASN A 116 18.56 -11.83 -11.79
CA ASN A 116 17.58 -11.60 -12.85
C ASN A 116 17.72 -12.65 -13.95
N HIS A 117 17.35 -13.88 -13.63
CA HIS A 117 17.29 -14.98 -14.56
C HIS A 117 15.85 -15.36 -14.90
N PRO A 118 15.59 -16.00 -16.06
CA PRO A 118 14.24 -16.42 -16.42
C PRO A 118 13.56 -17.29 -15.35
N HIS A 119 14.30 -18.15 -14.64
CA HIS A 119 13.77 -19.08 -13.62
C HIS A 119 13.72 -18.51 -12.22
N LEU A 120 14.41 -17.39 -11.96
CA LEU A 120 14.52 -16.80 -10.64
C LEU A 120 14.83 -15.32 -10.74
N LYS A 121 14.00 -14.51 -10.14
CA LYS A 121 14.24 -13.09 -9.96
C LYS A 121 14.28 -12.77 -8.49
N VAL A 122 15.40 -12.22 -8.03
CA VAL A 122 15.57 -11.74 -6.65
C VAL A 122 15.80 -10.24 -6.68
N ILE A 123 14.96 -9.51 -5.98
CA ILE A 123 15.03 -8.06 -5.87
C ILE A 123 15.34 -7.73 -4.41
N VAL A 124 16.39 -6.99 -4.20
CA VAL A 124 16.74 -6.42 -2.89
C VAL A 124 16.37 -4.95 -2.89
N GLY A 125 15.76 -4.50 -1.82
CA GLY A 125 15.36 -3.11 -1.64
C GLY A 125 15.80 -2.55 -0.31
N ILE A 126 16.14 -1.27 -0.31
CA ILE A 126 16.32 -0.45 0.88
C ILE A 126 15.43 0.76 0.78
N SER A 127 14.85 1.20 1.90
CA SER A 127 14.03 2.40 1.93
C SER A 127 14.25 3.15 3.23
N TYR A 128 14.17 4.47 3.11
CA TYR A 128 14.14 5.40 4.24
C TYR A 128 12.94 6.32 4.05
N GLU A 129 12.14 6.43 5.10
CA GLU A 129 11.02 7.36 5.15
C GLU A 129 11.12 8.19 6.43
N ARG A 130 10.80 9.48 6.30
CA ARG A 130 10.72 10.42 7.42
C ARG A 130 9.45 11.23 7.29
N GLU A 131 8.66 11.21 8.33
CA GLU A 131 7.45 12.01 8.45
C GLU A 131 7.62 13.06 9.55
N GLU A 132 7.31 14.30 9.21
CA GLU A 132 7.41 15.46 10.07
C GLU A 132 6.03 16.05 10.30
N PHE A 133 5.73 16.37 11.54
CA PHE A 133 4.54 17.09 11.95
C PHE A 133 4.93 18.44 12.56
N LYS A 134 4.04 19.43 12.44
CA LYS A 134 4.04 20.65 13.24
C LYS A 134 2.62 20.90 13.70
N PHE A 135 2.44 20.87 15.00
CA PHE A 135 1.14 21.10 15.61
C PHE A 135 0.96 22.60 15.97
N SER A 136 -0.28 23.10 15.89
CA SER A 136 -0.62 24.43 16.38
C SER A 136 -0.96 24.35 17.85
N ASN A 137 -0.23 25.14 18.66
CA ASN A 137 -0.43 25.25 20.10
C ASN A 137 -0.49 23.87 20.79
N PRO A 138 0.51 22.99 20.62
CA PRO A 138 0.55 21.81 21.45
C PRO A 138 0.58 22.30 22.90
N PRO A 139 -0.28 21.78 23.78
CA PRO A 139 -0.16 22.11 25.18
C PRO A 139 1.25 21.70 25.59
N THR A 140 1.94 22.57 26.31
CA THR A 140 3.33 22.40 26.80
C THR A 140 3.55 21.12 27.60
N GLN A 141 2.57 20.25 27.70
CA GLN A 141 2.54 19.03 28.47
C GLN A 141 1.98 17.81 27.71
N TYR A 142 1.81 17.89 26.37
CA TYR A 142 1.37 16.74 25.60
C TYR A 142 2.57 16.00 24.99
N GLU A 143 3.24 15.24 25.82
CA GLU A 143 4.53 14.60 25.56
C GLU A 143 4.60 13.81 24.24
N LEU A 144 3.51 13.14 23.84
CA LEU A 144 3.49 12.38 22.58
C LEU A 144 3.65 13.28 21.36
N LEU A 145 2.85 14.36 21.28
CA LEU A 145 2.87 15.26 20.13
C LEU A 145 4.15 16.11 20.11
N ASP A 146 4.61 16.56 21.28
CA ASP A 146 5.89 17.27 21.41
C ASP A 146 7.06 16.37 20.95
N ASN A 147 7.06 15.12 21.33
CA ASN A 147 8.09 14.17 20.94
C ASN A 147 8.07 13.89 19.41
N ILE A 148 6.87 13.73 18.82
CA ILE A 148 6.70 13.52 17.37
C ILE A 148 7.14 14.77 16.60
N GLU A 149 6.80 15.98 17.07
CA GLU A 149 7.20 17.24 16.44
C GLU A 149 8.72 17.41 16.45
N ASN A 150 9.36 17.13 17.58
CA ASN A 150 10.80 17.35 17.76
C ASN A 150 11.66 16.32 17.02
N LYS A 151 11.27 15.05 17.05
CA LYS A 151 12.09 13.96 16.49
C LYS A 151 11.64 13.54 15.08
N GLY A 152 10.35 13.70 14.74
CA GLY A 152 9.73 13.12 13.57
C GLY A 152 9.66 11.59 13.66
N LEU A 153 8.81 10.98 12.81
CA LEU A 153 8.71 9.54 12.69
C LEU A 153 9.57 9.05 11.52
N LYS A 154 10.35 8.00 11.74
CA LYS A 154 11.30 7.47 10.76
C LYS A 154 11.08 5.98 10.56
N ASN A 155 11.27 5.54 9.32
CA ASN A 155 11.24 4.13 8.97
C ASN A 155 12.41 3.81 8.03
N LEU A 156 13.36 3.03 8.51
CA LEU A 156 14.44 2.45 7.72
C LEU A 156 14.14 0.99 7.48
N ALA A 157 14.00 0.59 6.22
CA ALA A 157 13.63 -0.78 5.89
C ALA A 157 14.54 -1.39 4.85
N THR A 158 14.71 -2.71 4.95
CA THR A 158 15.28 -3.56 3.90
C THR A 158 14.29 -4.64 3.54
N GLN A 159 14.29 -5.05 2.28
CA GLN A 159 13.41 -6.11 1.81
C GLN A 159 14.08 -6.99 0.75
N ILE A 160 13.63 -8.23 0.69
CA ILE A 160 13.98 -9.18 -0.35
C ILE A 160 12.67 -9.70 -0.95
N ALA A 161 12.55 -9.62 -2.26
CA ALA A 161 11.44 -10.19 -3.01
C ALA A 161 11.96 -11.23 -3.99
N ILE A 162 11.42 -12.43 -3.92
CA ILE A 162 11.76 -13.57 -4.77
C ILE A 162 10.56 -13.86 -5.64
N ILE A 163 10.75 -13.82 -6.95
CA ILE A 163 9.75 -14.22 -7.95
C ILE A 163 10.29 -15.41 -8.69
N ARG A 164 9.61 -16.55 -8.61
CA ARG A 164 10.02 -17.77 -9.28
C ARG A 164 8.86 -18.35 -10.09
N PRO A 165 8.99 -18.49 -11.41
CA PRO A 165 8.09 -19.28 -12.22
C PRO A 165 8.26 -20.76 -11.88
N VAL A 166 7.15 -21.46 -11.78
CA VAL A 166 7.10 -22.92 -11.64
C VAL A 166 7.10 -23.55 -13.03
N ASP A 167 6.28 -22.98 -13.93
CA ASP A 167 6.15 -23.37 -15.33
C ASP A 167 5.74 -22.15 -16.18
N ALA A 168 5.20 -22.37 -17.37
CA ALA A 168 4.73 -21.31 -18.27
C ALA A 168 3.47 -20.56 -17.76
N VAL A 169 2.76 -21.16 -16.81
CA VAL A 169 1.50 -20.63 -16.27
C VAL A 169 1.62 -20.23 -14.81
N HIS A 170 2.31 -21.01 -13.99
CA HIS A 170 2.34 -20.87 -12.55
C HIS A 170 3.60 -20.13 -12.08
N TRP A 171 3.44 -19.29 -11.08
CA TRP A 171 4.53 -18.58 -10.43
C TRP A 171 4.26 -18.38 -8.95
N TYR A 172 5.29 -18.20 -8.16
CA TYR A 172 5.16 -17.72 -6.80
C TYR A 172 6.02 -16.48 -6.56
N LEU A 173 5.56 -15.66 -5.61
CA LEU A 173 6.25 -14.50 -5.10
C LEU A 173 6.34 -14.63 -3.58
N VAL A 174 7.53 -14.48 -3.05
CA VAL A 174 7.76 -14.36 -1.60
C VAL A 174 8.48 -13.05 -1.36
N ARG A 175 8.00 -12.25 -0.41
CA ARG A 175 8.63 -11.02 0.02
C ARG A 175 8.81 -11.04 1.53
N LEU A 176 10.01 -10.72 1.96
CA LEU A 176 10.37 -10.52 3.36
C LEU A 176 10.83 -9.07 3.52
N LYS A 177 10.38 -8.40 4.56
CA LYS A 177 10.75 -7.03 4.89
C LYS A 177 11.08 -6.93 6.36
N GLY A 178 12.24 -6.36 6.67
CA GLY A 178 12.62 -5.93 8.01
C GLY A 178 12.68 -4.40 8.04
N GLU A 179 12.15 -3.79 9.09
CA GLU A 179 12.12 -2.33 9.22
C GLU A 179 12.37 -1.89 10.66
N LEU A 180 13.05 -0.77 10.79
CA LEU A 180 13.24 -0.04 12.03
C LEU A 180 12.34 1.20 11.97
N ALA A 181 11.26 1.18 12.76
CA ALA A 181 10.22 2.21 12.70
C ALA A 181 10.01 2.89 14.06
N GLY A 182 10.20 4.20 14.13
CA GLY A 182 10.04 4.98 15.35
C GLY A 182 10.62 6.38 15.30
N ASP A 183 10.76 6.96 16.47
CA ASP A 183 11.25 8.33 16.72
C ASP A 183 12.77 8.40 16.97
N TYR A 184 13.50 7.37 16.64
CA TYR A 184 14.93 7.25 16.91
C TYR A 184 15.76 8.42 16.34
N THR A 185 16.83 8.77 17.04
CA THR A 185 17.90 9.66 16.56
C THR A 185 19.15 8.83 16.23
N SER A 186 20.12 9.44 15.55
CA SER A 186 21.34 8.72 15.13
C SER A 186 22.13 8.12 16.29
N GLY A 187 21.99 8.68 17.53
CA GLY A 187 22.67 8.19 18.73
C GLY A 187 21.91 7.12 19.51
N ASP A 188 20.57 7.02 19.31
CA ASP A 188 19.70 6.21 20.16
C ASP A 188 19.12 4.99 19.44
N LEU A 189 19.72 4.59 18.30
CA LEU A 189 19.19 3.50 17.48
C LEU A 189 19.46 2.14 18.15
N THR A 190 18.51 1.68 18.95
CA THR A 190 18.50 0.32 19.51
C THR A 190 17.67 -0.60 18.63
N THR A 191 18.35 -1.42 17.83
CA THR A 191 17.71 -2.29 16.83
C THR A 191 16.59 -3.16 17.42
N LYS A 192 16.75 -3.68 18.64
CA LYS A 192 15.76 -4.57 19.28
C LYS A 192 14.42 -3.89 19.52
N ASP A 193 14.40 -2.60 19.82
CA ASP A 193 13.18 -1.90 20.17
C ASP A 193 12.35 -1.51 18.95
N TYR A 194 13.02 -1.11 17.88
CA TYR A 194 12.37 -0.58 16.68
C TYR A 194 12.12 -1.63 15.59
N LEU A 195 12.70 -2.84 15.72
CA LEU A 195 12.63 -3.87 14.68
C LEU A 195 11.21 -4.41 14.50
N ARG A 196 10.77 -4.43 13.26
CA ARG A 196 9.52 -5.03 12.79
C ARG A 196 9.81 -5.88 11.57
N MET A 197 9.08 -6.97 11.47
CA MET A 197 9.22 -7.88 10.34
C MET A 197 7.86 -8.13 9.71
N SER A 198 7.85 -8.24 8.39
CA SER A 198 6.67 -8.62 7.62
C SER A 198 7.05 -9.60 6.51
N ALA A 199 6.10 -10.44 6.14
CA ALA A 199 6.25 -11.45 5.10
C ALA A 199 5.01 -11.50 4.23
N GLU A 200 5.20 -11.80 2.95
CA GLU A 200 4.12 -11.99 1.99
C GLU A 200 4.47 -13.17 1.11
N ALA A 201 3.50 -14.04 0.85
CA ALA A 201 3.62 -15.14 -0.07
C ALA A 201 2.39 -15.19 -0.96
N VAL A 202 2.60 -15.21 -2.28
CA VAL A 202 1.55 -15.27 -3.29
C VAL A 202 1.86 -16.39 -4.26
N TYR A 203 0.89 -17.25 -4.53
CA TYR A 203 0.92 -18.21 -5.62
C TYR A 203 -0.02 -17.73 -6.72
N GLY A 204 0.44 -17.74 -7.97
CA GLY A 204 -0.30 -17.13 -9.06
C GLY A 204 -0.25 -17.84 -10.40
N TRP A 205 -1.11 -17.36 -11.28
CA TRP A 205 -1.35 -17.88 -12.62
C TRP A 205 -1.21 -16.79 -13.68
N LYS A 206 -0.36 -17.01 -14.65
CA LYS A 206 -0.24 -16.20 -15.87
C LYS A 206 -1.13 -16.79 -16.95
N ARG A 207 -2.31 -16.24 -17.15
CA ARG A 207 -3.28 -16.73 -18.14
C ARG A 207 -3.00 -16.24 -19.56
N SER A 208 -2.36 -15.07 -19.68
CA SER A 208 -1.95 -14.49 -20.96
C SER A 208 -0.87 -13.41 -20.73
N PRO A 209 -0.23 -12.89 -21.77
CA PRO A 209 0.66 -11.72 -21.65
C PRO A 209 -0.01 -10.50 -21.03
N ARG A 210 -1.34 -10.39 -21.11
CA ARG A 210 -2.14 -9.29 -20.60
C ARG A 210 -2.87 -9.59 -19.29
N PHE A 211 -2.77 -10.83 -18.76
CA PHE A 211 -3.49 -11.23 -17.55
C PHE A 211 -2.69 -12.16 -16.65
N SER A 212 -2.49 -11.73 -15.41
CA SER A 212 -1.88 -12.51 -14.34
C SER A 212 -2.63 -12.23 -13.02
N TRP A 213 -2.88 -13.26 -12.25
CA TRP A 213 -3.51 -13.15 -10.94
C TRP A 213 -2.91 -14.16 -9.97
N GLY A 214 -3.14 -13.97 -8.68
CA GLY A 214 -2.63 -14.86 -7.66
C GLY A 214 -3.29 -14.63 -6.32
N VAL A 215 -3.26 -15.65 -5.47
CA VAL A 215 -3.77 -15.60 -4.10
C VAL A 215 -2.64 -15.89 -3.14
N GLY A 216 -2.74 -15.31 -1.96
CA GLY A 216 -1.68 -15.43 -0.99
C GLY A 216 -2.07 -14.99 0.39
N LEU A 217 -1.06 -14.93 1.24
CA LEU A 217 -1.16 -14.46 2.62
C LEU A 217 -0.12 -13.37 2.84
N GLN A 218 -0.51 -12.37 3.60
CA GLN A 218 0.37 -11.32 4.06
C GLN A 218 0.35 -11.27 5.58
N TYR A 219 1.52 -11.38 6.19
CA TYR A 219 1.76 -11.19 7.61
C TYR A 219 2.51 -9.89 7.81
N GLY A 220 1.87 -8.89 8.39
CA GLY A 220 2.46 -7.55 8.48
C GLY A 220 1.52 -6.52 9.08
N TYR A 221 1.88 -5.26 8.88
CA TYR A 221 1.28 -4.10 9.55
C TYR A 221 0.36 -3.27 8.65
N THR A 222 -0.18 -3.80 7.58
CA THR A 222 -1.02 -3.03 6.61
C THR A 222 -2.19 -2.30 7.26
N PHE A 223 -2.66 -2.76 8.41
CA PHE A 223 -3.70 -2.09 9.20
C PHE A 223 -3.16 -1.60 10.56
N GLY A 224 -1.92 -1.10 10.60
CA GLY A 224 -1.29 -0.53 11.79
C GLY A 224 -0.91 -1.53 12.88
N ARG A 225 -1.44 -2.75 12.85
CA ARG A 225 -1.09 -3.84 13.78
C ARG A 225 -0.61 -5.07 13.03
N LEU A 226 0.24 -5.85 13.67
CA LEU A 226 0.69 -7.13 13.13
C LEU A 226 -0.51 -8.08 12.97
N SER A 227 -0.79 -8.49 11.75
CA SER A 227 -1.94 -9.34 11.42
C SER A 227 -1.64 -10.22 10.22
N LEU A 228 -2.30 -11.36 10.16
CA LEU A 228 -2.32 -12.23 8.99
C LEU A 228 -3.62 -12.00 8.22
N TYR A 229 -3.53 -11.73 6.93
CA TYR A 229 -4.70 -11.52 6.09
C TYR A 229 -4.48 -12.05 4.67
N PRO A 230 -5.57 -12.41 3.97
CA PRO A 230 -5.48 -12.87 2.59
C PRO A 230 -5.06 -11.74 1.66
N ALA A 231 -4.29 -12.08 0.64
CA ALA A 231 -3.87 -11.18 -0.42
C ALA A 231 -4.34 -11.72 -1.78
N LEU A 232 -4.89 -10.85 -2.61
CA LEU A 232 -5.25 -11.13 -3.99
C LEU A 232 -4.45 -10.22 -4.91
N LEU A 233 -3.56 -10.79 -5.69
CA LEU A 233 -2.88 -10.08 -6.77
C LEU A 233 -3.68 -10.23 -8.06
N TYR A 234 -3.96 -9.12 -8.73
CA TYR A 234 -4.72 -9.11 -9.98
C TYR A 234 -4.17 -8.02 -10.91
N ASN A 235 -3.52 -8.44 -11.98
CA ASN A 235 -2.95 -7.56 -12.99
C ASN A 235 -3.55 -7.89 -14.35
N ARG A 236 -4.26 -6.93 -14.94
CA ARG A 236 -4.90 -7.10 -16.23
C ARG A 236 -4.75 -5.87 -17.11
N THR A 237 -4.37 -6.08 -18.35
CA THR A 237 -4.36 -5.08 -19.40
C THR A 237 -5.51 -5.38 -20.34
N PHE A 238 -6.50 -4.48 -20.36
CA PHE A 238 -7.73 -4.63 -21.15
C PHE A 238 -7.46 -4.38 -22.63
N ASN A 239 -6.70 -3.32 -22.90
CA ASN A 239 -6.29 -2.91 -24.25
C ASN A 239 -4.93 -2.18 -24.14
N GLU A 240 -4.44 -1.60 -25.22
CA GLU A 240 -3.14 -0.91 -25.26
C GLU A 240 -3.06 0.28 -24.29
N ARG A 241 -4.20 0.89 -23.98
CA ARG A 241 -4.25 2.10 -23.14
C ARG A 241 -4.65 1.83 -21.70
N TRP A 242 -5.52 0.85 -21.43
CA TRP A 242 -6.12 0.66 -20.11
C TRP A 242 -5.71 -0.66 -19.46
N GLY A 243 -5.49 -0.60 -18.16
CA GLY A 243 -5.23 -1.76 -17.33
C GLY A 243 -5.56 -1.52 -15.87
N VAL A 244 -5.51 -2.57 -15.08
CA VAL A 244 -5.65 -2.56 -13.63
C VAL A 244 -4.52 -3.35 -13.00
N GLU A 245 -4.02 -2.83 -11.90
CA GLU A 245 -2.98 -3.42 -11.06
C GLU A 245 -3.46 -3.41 -9.62
N ALA A 246 -3.67 -4.58 -9.06
CA ALA A 246 -4.18 -4.70 -7.71
C ALA A 246 -3.38 -5.69 -6.88
N LEU A 247 -3.15 -5.32 -5.64
CA LEU A 247 -2.76 -6.19 -4.54
C LEU A 247 -3.77 -5.92 -3.42
N PHE A 248 -4.93 -6.55 -3.51
CA PHE A 248 -6.02 -6.35 -2.56
C PHE A 248 -5.69 -7.05 -1.22
N PRO A 249 -6.01 -6.42 -0.06
CA PRO A 249 -6.69 -5.15 0.11
C PRO A 249 -5.78 -3.90 0.09
N ALA A 250 -4.46 -4.08 0.02
CA ALA A 250 -3.51 -2.99 0.20
C ALA A 250 -3.55 -1.92 -0.90
N ARG A 251 -3.84 -2.30 -2.14
CA ARG A 251 -3.83 -1.33 -3.26
C ARG A 251 -4.66 -1.81 -4.44
N VAL A 252 -5.39 -0.88 -5.05
CA VAL A 252 -6.00 -1.06 -6.38
C VAL A 252 -5.72 0.19 -7.20
N THR A 253 -5.21 0.01 -8.41
CA THR A 253 -4.80 1.10 -9.28
C THR A 253 -5.25 0.83 -10.72
N PHE A 254 -6.08 1.69 -11.26
CA PHE A 254 -6.39 1.74 -12.68
C PHE A 254 -5.32 2.54 -13.40
N ARG A 255 -4.88 2.05 -14.53
CA ARG A 255 -3.81 2.61 -15.33
C ARG A 255 -4.33 2.99 -16.70
N ARG A 256 -3.92 4.18 -17.18
CA ARG A 256 -4.13 4.62 -18.55
C ARG A 256 -2.78 5.02 -19.15
N ASN A 257 -2.32 4.28 -20.14
CA ASN A 257 -1.17 4.65 -20.95
C ASN A 257 -1.60 5.74 -21.94
N VAL A 258 -1.15 6.97 -21.70
CA VAL A 258 -1.45 8.12 -22.57
C VAL A 258 -0.54 8.09 -23.78
N SER A 259 0.74 7.77 -23.55
CA SER A 259 1.75 7.51 -24.54
C SER A 259 2.81 6.56 -23.96
N ASP A 260 3.81 6.19 -24.75
CA ASP A 260 4.95 5.39 -24.28
C ASP A 260 5.77 6.08 -23.18
N GLN A 261 5.62 7.40 -23.06
CA GLN A 261 6.34 8.24 -22.11
C GLN A 261 5.46 8.81 -21.01
N SER A 262 4.14 8.54 -21.02
CA SER A 262 3.20 9.16 -20.09
C SER A 262 2.12 8.19 -19.66
N ILE A 263 1.95 8.05 -18.36
CA ILE A 263 0.99 7.13 -17.75
C ILE A 263 0.18 7.87 -16.68
N LEU A 264 -1.12 7.69 -16.70
CA LEU A 264 -2.03 8.14 -15.65
C LEU A 264 -2.48 6.94 -14.81
N TYR A 265 -2.58 7.16 -13.51
CA TYR A 265 -3.07 6.19 -12.56
C TYR A 265 -4.15 6.81 -11.68
N ALA A 266 -5.20 6.04 -11.39
CA ALA A 266 -6.24 6.41 -10.44
C ALA A 266 -6.53 5.21 -9.54
N GLY A 267 -6.75 5.41 -8.24
CA GLY A 267 -7.04 4.31 -7.35
C GLY A 267 -6.89 4.64 -5.88
N TYR A 268 -6.70 3.60 -5.09
CA TYR A 268 -6.44 3.76 -3.66
C TYR A 268 -5.26 2.91 -3.20
N SER A 269 -4.70 3.29 -2.05
CA SER A 269 -3.77 2.46 -1.26
C SER A 269 -4.14 2.53 0.21
N VAL A 270 -3.89 1.45 0.93
CA VAL A 270 -3.95 1.36 2.40
C VAL A 270 -2.54 1.17 2.89
N ASP A 271 -2.08 2.09 3.71
CA ASP A 271 -0.74 2.05 4.29
C ASP A 271 -0.87 1.98 5.82
N GLY A 272 -0.42 0.87 6.39
CA GLY A 272 -0.30 0.69 7.83
C GLY A 272 1.10 1.01 8.29
N LEU A 273 1.20 1.90 9.25
CA LEU A 273 2.44 2.34 9.87
C LEU A 273 2.38 2.01 11.36
N ASN A 274 3.48 1.58 11.88
CA ASN A 274 3.58 1.22 13.29
C ASN A 274 4.93 1.66 13.81
N TYR A 275 4.94 2.68 14.66
CA TYR A 275 6.13 3.31 15.17
C TYR A 275 6.29 3.06 16.66
N ILE A 276 7.52 2.91 17.10
CA ILE A 276 7.87 2.97 18.53
C ILE A 276 8.32 4.38 18.84
N VAL A 277 7.69 4.96 19.84
CA VAL A 277 7.95 6.31 20.32
C VAL A 277 8.48 6.23 21.75
N HIS A 278 9.71 6.73 21.97
CA HIS A 278 10.31 6.86 23.29
C HIS A 278 10.10 8.30 23.79
N LEU A 279 9.21 8.41 24.76
CA LEU A 279 8.87 9.69 25.35
C LEU A 279 10.07 10.29 26.09
N ARG A 280 10.30 11.58 25.86
CA ARG A 280 11.36 12.32 26.53
C ARG A 280 11.13 12.39 28.05
N ASN A 281 9.88 12.69 28.44
CA ASN A 281 9.44 12.67 29.82
C ASN A 281 8.44 11.51 29.99
N GLU A 282 8.47 10.89 31.15
CA GLU A 282 7.55 9.81 31.48
C GLU A 282 6.12 10.34 31.61
N LEU A 283 5.17 9.70 30.98
CA LEU A 283 3.77 9.94 31.27
C LEU A 283 3.42 9.26 32.59
N ARG A 284 3.20 10.09 33.62
CA ARG A 284 2.71 9.64 34.94
C ARG A 284 1.21 9.77 34.98
N ARG A 285 0.55 8.76 35.51
CA ARG A 285 -0.90 8.78 35.75
C ARG A 285 -1.15 9.53 37.06
N GLU A 286 -1.79 10.68 37.00
CA GLU A 286 -1.93 11.58 38.14
C GLU A 286 -2.58 10.92 39.38
N ASN A 287 -3.49 9.97 39.20
CA ASN A 287 -4.21 9.31 40.29
C ASN A 287 -3.86 7.83 40.52
N GLN A 288 -2.78 7.34 39.94
CA GLN A 288 -2.36 5.94 40.02
C GLN A 288 -0.84 5.83 40.22
N PRO A 289 -0.31 6.24 41.40
CA PRO A 289 1.13 6.25 41.68
C PRO A 289 1.76 4.84 41.63
N ASP A 290 0.96 3.80 41.86
CA ASP A 290 1.42 2.42 41.87
C ASP A 290 1.60 1.82 40.45
N LYS A 291 1.04 2.47 39.42
CA LYS A 291 1.27 2.04 38.04
C LYS A 291 2.58 2.62 37.51
N ARG A 292 3.34 1.76 36.82
CA ARG A 292 4.60 2.15 36.19
C ARG A 292 4.37 3.31 35.22
N PRO A 293 5.26 4.31 35.20
CA PRO A 293 5.19 5.40 34.26
C PRO A 293 5.41 4.88 32.83
N LEU A 294 4.70 5.48 31.88
CA LEU A 294 4.79 5.13 30.45
C LEU A 294 5.98 5.84 29.83
N ARG A 295 6.94 5.08 29.33
CA ARG A 295 8.14 5.62 28.64
C ARG A 295 8.13 5.31 27.16
N THR A 296 7.55 4.19 26.76
CA THR A 296 7.57 3.72 25.39
C THR A 296 6.15 3.42 24.93
N LEU A 297 5.75 4.09 23.87
CA LEU A 297 4.45 3.92 23.22
C LEU A 297 4.62 3.24 21.86
N GLU A 298 3.65 2.44 21.49
CA GLU A 298 3.45 1.95 20.14
C GLU A 298 2.40 2.80 19.45
N LEU A 299 2.81 3.61 18.47
CA LEU A 299 1.92 4.43 17.67
C LEU A 299 1.49 3.64 16.43
N ARG A 300 0.21 3.39 16.30
CA ARG A 300 -0.39 2.68 15.16
C ARG A 300 -1.13 3.66 14.29
N GLU A 301 -0.69 3.79 13.06
CA GLU A 301 -1.33 4.61 12.04
C GLU A 301 -1.86 3.70 10.94
N THR A 302 -3.07 3.97 10.46
CA THR A 302 -3.62 3.36 9.25
C THR A 302 -4.23 4.46 8.40
N GLU A 303 -3.70 4.62 7.21
CA GLU A 303 -4.16 5.62 6.26
C GLU A 303 -4.68 4.97 4.97
N VAL A 304 -5.75 5.53 4.45
CA VAL A 304 -6.29 5.21 3.12
C VAL A 304 -6.10 6.43 2.24
N LYS A 305 -5.39 6.27 1.14
CA LYS A 305 -5.15 7.32 0.16
C LYS A 305 -5.94 7.04 -1.11
N PHE A 306 -6.85 7.93 -1.47
CA PHE A 306 -7.44 8.01 -2.81
C PHE A 306 -6.57 8.92 -3.66
N ARG A 307 -6.09 8.45 -4.80
CA ARG A 307 -5.04 9.13 -5.53
C ARG A 307 -5.27 9.18 -7.03
N LEU A 308 -4.82 10.29 -7.61
CA LEU A 308 -4.58 10.47 -9.03
C LEU A 308 -3.10 10.74 -9.22
N ARG A 309 -2.45 9.99 -10.09
CA ARG A 309 -1.03 10.09 -10.32
C ARG A 309 -0.73 10.14 -11.79
N TRP A 310 0.13 11.05 -12.18
CA TRP A 310 0.68 11.18 -13.52
C TRP A 310 2.17 10.89 -13.47
N GLU A 311 2.64 10.00 -14.33
CA GLU A 311 4.05 9.70 -14.51
C GLU A 311 4.48 10.07 -15.93
N ARG A 312 5.63 10.72 -16.06
CA ARG A 312 6.18 11.14 -17.35
C ARG A 312 7.67 10.90 -17.41
N GLU A 313 8.13 10.35 -18.53
CA GLU A 313 9.54 10.23 -18.88
C GLU A 313 10.10 11.61 -19.22
N LEU A 314 11.13 12.03 -18.49
CA LEU A 314 11.90 13.25 -18.77
C LEU A 314 13.12 12.92 -19.63
N LEU A 315 13.81 11.84 -19.30
CA LEU A 315 14.94 11.27 -20.02
C LEU A 315 14.75 9.76 -20.10
N SER A 316 15.45 9.08 -20.99
CA SER A 316 15.31 7.62 -21.19
C SER A 316 15.44 6.76 -19.92
N PHE A 317 15.99 7.31 -18.86
CA PHE A 317 16.19 6.66 -17.56
C PHE A 317 15.56 7.43 -16.40
N LEU A 318 15.14 8.68 -16.57
CA LEU A 318 14.62 9.54 -15.51
C LEU A 318 13.15 9.85 -15.74
N TRP A 319 12.34 9.62 -14.73
CA TRP A 319 10.91 9.87 -14.75
C TRP A 319 10.49 10.81 -13.62
N LEU A 320 9.48 11.61 -13.90
CA LEU A 320 8.77 12.45 -12.94
C LEU A 320 7.41 11.82 -12.65
N GLY A 321 7.05 11.75 -11.39
CA GLY A 321 5.70 11.45 -10.92
C GLY A 321 5.12 12.64 -10.18
N ALA A 322 3.91 13.05 -10.54
CA ALA A 322 3.11 14.01 -9.79
C ALA A 322 1.84 13.30 -9.31
N GLU A 323 1.52 13.40 -8.03
CA GLU A 323 0.35 12.75 -7.45
C GLU A 323 -0.40 13.74 -6.56
N GLY A 324 -1.70 13.73 -6.67
CA GLY A 324 -2.61 14.44 -5.79
C GLY A 324 -3.74 13.51 -5.37
N GLY A 325 -4.30 13.76 -4.20
CA GLY A 325 -5.34 12.92 -3.69
C GLY A 325 -5.90 13.37 -2.36
N TYR A 326 -6.62 12.47 -1.72
CA TYR A 326 -7.20 12.67 -0.40
C TYR A 326 -6.75 11.55 0.53
N ARG A 327 -6.16 11.92 1.67
CA ARG A 327 -5.75 11.01 2.73
C ARG A 327 -6.82 10.99 3.82
N TYR A 328 -7.27 9.81 4.13
CA TYR A 328 -8.15 9.53 5.26
C TYR A 328 -7.37 8.69 6.28
N ASN A 329 -7.17 9.21 7.48
CA ASN A 329 -6.57 8.45 8.56
C ASN A 329 -7.66 7.67 9.29
N TYR A 330 -7.59 6.36 9.17
CA TYR A 330 -8.51 5.44 9.85
C TYR A 330 -8.16 5.27 11.31
N ALA A 331 -6.88 5.27 11.66
CA ALA A 331 -6.38 5.15 13.02
C ALA A 331 -5.07 5.92 13.19
N PHE A 332 -4.90 6.55 14.36
CA PHE A 332 -3.65 7.16 14.81
C PHE A 332 -3.57 7.03 16.33
N ASP A 333 -3.47 5.77 16.79
CA ASP A 333 -3.65 5.41 18.19
C ASP A 333 -2.33 5.07 18.86
N ALA A 334 -2.18 5.48 20.13
CA ALA A 334 -1.03 5.11 20.94
C ALA A 334 -1.39 4.03 21.97
N PHE A 335 -0.53 3.00 22.06
CA PHE A 335 -0.68 1.86 22.94
C PHE A 335 0.51 1.76 23.89
N ASP A 336 0.27 1.28 25.12
CA ASP A 336 1.34 0.92 26.04
C ASP A 336 2.07 -0.33 25.51
N ARG A 337 3.39 -0.21 25.31
CA ARG A 337 4.22 -1.33 24.88
C ARG A 337 4.69 -2.21 26.03
N THR A 338 4.69 -1.70 27.25
CA THR A 338 5.25 -2.41 28.41
C THR A 338 4.32 -3.51 28.93
N ASN A 339 3.02 -3.39 28.66
CA ASN A 339 2.01 -4.38 29.03
C ASN A 339 1.77 -5.39 27.91
N ALA A 340 1.65 -6.66 28.26
CA ALA A 340 1.33 -7.75 27.34
C ALA A 340 -0.02 -7.50 26.61
N ASP A 341 -0.98 -6.90 27.31
CA ASP A 341 -2.33 -6.59 26.79
C ASP A 341 -2.38 -5.40 25.83
N ARG A 342 -1.26 -4.65 25.72
CA ARG A 342 -1.15 -3.48 24.85
C ARG A 342 -2.35 -2.54 24.98
N GLU A 343 -2.57 -2.04 26.19
CA GLU A 343 -3.65 -1.11 26.51
C GLU A 343 -3.60 0.12 25.60
N LYS A 344 -4.74 0.51 25.02
CA LYS A 344 -4.85 1.77 24.27
C LYS A 344 -4.79 2.93 25.24
N ILE A 345 -3.78 3.78 25.11
CA ILE A 345 -3.53 4.94 25.97
C ILE A 345 -4.17 6.19 25.42
N ILE A 346 -4.05 6.38 24.10
CA ILE A 346 -4.57 7.55 23.40
C ILE A 346 -5.29 7.07 22.14
N ASP A 347 -6.51 7.56 21.96
CA ASP A 347 -7.35 7.37 20.78
C ASP A 347 -7.33 8.68 19.99
N SER A 348 -6.63 8.72 18.86
CA SER A 348 -6.49 9.93 18.10
C SER A 348 -7.24 9.85 16.78
N LYS A 349 -7.91 10.96 16.43
CA LYS A 349 -8.57 11.17 15.15
C LYS A 349 -7.85 12.27 14.40
N LEU A 350 -7.29 11.94 13.27
CA LEU A 350 -6.73 12.90 12.32
C LEU A 350 -7.78 13.17 11.25
N ALA A 351 -8.13 14.44 11.06
CA ALA A 351 -9.05 14.80 9.98
C ALA A 351 -8.46 14.43 8.63
N GLY A 352 -9.29 13.91 7.75
CA GLY A 352 -8.88 13.65 6.37
C GLY A 352 -8.53 14.96 5.66
N ALA A 353 -7.52 14.93 4.80
CA ALA A 353 -7.07 16.11 4.10
C ALA A 353 -6.55 15.79 2.68
N PRO A 354 -6.63 16.75 1.74
CA PRO A 354 -5.98 16.60 0.46
C PRO A 354 -4.46 16.56 0.64
N TYR A 355 -3.77 15.91 -0.26
CA TYR A 355 -2.31 15.89 -0.28
C TYR A 355 -1.80 16.04 -1.71
N ALA A 356 -0.56 16.48 -1.82
CA ALA A 356 0.18 16.49 -3.07
C ALA A 356 1.57 15.88 -2.87
N SER A 357 2.07 15.18 -3.88
CA SER A 357 3.44 14.67 -3.86
C SER A 357 4.12 14.78 -5.22
N LEU A 358 5.43 14.96 -5.18
CA LEU A 358 6.31 14.89 -6.33
C LEU A 358 7.30 13.74 -6.12
N GLU A 359 7.58 13.03 -7.18
CA GLU A 359 8.48 11.88 -7.18
C GLU A 359 9.41 11.95 -8.39
N LEU A 360 10.69 11.76 -8.17
CA LEU A 360 11.66 11.49 -9.21
C LEU A 360 12.12 10.05 -9.09
N PHE A 361 12.15 9.33 -10.18
CA PHE A 361 12.62 7.96 -10.15
C PHE A 361 13.44 7.57 -11.38
N ILE A 362 14.39 6.68 -11.14
CA ILE A 362 15.27 6.14 -12.16
C ILE A 362 14.76 4.77 -12.61
N THR A 363 14.76 4.55 -13.91
CA THR A 363 14.41 3.29 -14.56
C THR A 363 15.57 2.77 -15.41
N PRO A 364 15.67 1.47 -15.67
CA PRO A 364 16.64 0.97 -16.64
C PRO A 364 16.43 1.64 -18.01
N PRO A 365 17.51 2.12 -18.67
CA PRO A 365 17.41 2.73 -19.98
C PRO A 365 16.78 1.80 -21.02
N ARG A 366 15.95 2.32 -21.92
CA ARG A 366 15.27 1.54 -22.97
C ARG A 366 16.22 0.66 -23.78
N LYS A 367 17.37 1.18 -24.17
CA LYS A 367 18.40 0.44 -24.91
C LYS A 367 18.88 -0.84 -24.21
N LEU A 368 18.92 -0.84 -22.86
CA LEU A 368 19.27 -2.03 -22.08
C LEU A 368 18.10 -3.04 -22.04
N LEU A 369 16.87 -2.55 -21.98
CA LEU A 369 15.68 -3.40 -21.99
C LEU A 369 15.48 -4.09 -23.36
N GLU A 370 15.72 -3.40 -24.45
CA GLU A 370 15.67 -3.94 -25.82
C GLU A 370 16.71 -5.03 -26.03
N LYS A 371 17.96 -4.82 -25.57
CA LYS A 371 19.02 -5.84 -25.62
C LYS A 371 18.68 -7.09 -24.79
N SER A 372 17.93 -6.96 -23.71
CA SER A 372 17.50 -8.07 -22.85
C SER A 372 16.23 -8.76 -23.34
N GLY A 373 15.67 -8.38 -24.49
CA GLY A 373 14.45 -8.97 -25.07
C GLY A 373 13.16 -8.61 -24.33
N VAL A 374 13.21 -7.65 -23.40
CA VAL A 374 12.04 -7.13 -22.69
C VAL A 374 11.41 -6.03 -23.52
N ARG A 375 10.46 -6.34 -24.38
CA ARG A 375 9.59 -5.34 -25.01
C ARG A 375 8.53 -4.88 -24.01
N ARG A 376 8.33 -3.57 -23.94
CA ARG A 376 7.20 -2.96 -23.21
C ARG A 376 5.86 -3.21 -23.89
#